data_aee5ee9ec2de0ef34190067adbaeb8a5
#
_entry.id   aee5ee9ec2de0ef34190067adbaeb8a5
#
_cell.length_a   1.000
_cell.length_b   1.000
_cell.length_c   1.000
_cell.angle_alpha   90.00
_cell.angle_beta   90.00
_cell.angle_gamma   90.00
#
_symmetry.space_group_name_H-M   'P 1'
#
loop_
_entity.id
_entity.type
_entity.pdbx_description
1 polymer ?
#
loop_
_entity_poly.entity_id
_entity_poly.type
_entity_poly.pdbx_seq_one_letter_code
_entity_poly.pdbx_strand_id
1 'polypeptide(L)'
;VNTSRHCCPAPACRYGGWLGLGNITSNGHPTGGPWRQLHCTSCGGYFQETSGTPFHGKRVAPEKRVWAVGALAEGLGIRAVARVFEVDPNTVLAWRVEVADHAMAFSPYFLHDVRVTQVPLDELFARLSAVKAGEVRETEAVERLSRSPHWVWAAIDPVTKLLLTVEVGDRTRAMAQRVVHHVAQVLAPDCAPLFLTDGFREYTTALLTHDGQWVQPPRR
;
A
#
# COMPACT_ATOMS: atom_id res chain seq x y z
N VAL A 1 19.63 -24.39 3.76
CA VAL A 1 18.49 -23.48 3.51
C VAL A 1 17.53 -23.56 4.67
N ASN A 2 17.11 -22.42 5.18
CA ASN A 2 16.08 -22.41 6.21
C ASN A 2 14.70 -22.45 5.54
N THR A 3 14.15 -23.66 5.37
CA THR A 3 12.84 -23.89 4.75
C THR A 3 11.67 -23.52 5.67
N SER A 4 11.93 -23.25 6.97
CA SER A 4 10.90 -22.87 7.93
C SER A 4 10.23 -21.51 7.63
N ARG A 5 10.87 -20.70 6.78
CA ARG A 5 10.35 -19.39 6.31
C ARG A 5 9.49 -19.50 5.06
N HIS A 6 9.27 -20.72 4.56
CA HIS A 6 8.47 -20.96 3.36
C HIS A 6 7.25 -21.82 3.70
N CYS A 7 6.14 -21.51 3.03
CA CYS A 7 4.92 -22.32 3.10
C CYS A 7 4.58 -22.87 1.71
N CYS A 8 3.78 -23.91 1.67
CA CYS A 8 3.23 -24.41 0.42
C CYS A 8 2.24 -23.38 -0.17
N PRO A 9 2.40 -22.92 -1.42
CA PRO A 9 1.50 -21.94 -2.03
C PRO A 9 0.21 -22.54 -2.57
N ALA A 10 0.07 -23.87 -2.59
CA ALA A 10 -1.11 -24.54 -3.14
C ALA A 10 -2.31 -24.41 -2.19
N PRO A 11 -3.43 -23.76 -2.61
CA PRO A 11 -4.60 -23.57 -1.74
C PRO A 11 -5.26 -24.89 -1.32
N ALA A 12 -5.17 -25.91 -2.16
CA ALA A 12 -5.72 -27.25 -1.88
C ALA A 12 -4.82 -28.10 -0.98
N CYS A 13 -3.63 -27.65 -0.63
CA CYS A 13 -2.74 -28.36 0.26
C CYS A 13 -3.21 -28.25 1.71
N ARG A 14 -3.23 -29.38 2.44
CA ARG A 14 -3.55 -29.39 3.88
C ARG A 14 -2.75 -28.39 4.70
N TYR A 15 -1.50 -28.14 4.29
CA TYR A 15 -0.57 -27.18 4.93
C TYR A 15 -0.30 -25.95 4.08
N GLY A 16 -1.23 -25.61 3.16
CA GLY A 16 -1.14 -24.42 2.33
C GLY A 16 -1.14 -23.15 3.19
N GLY A 17 -0.17 -22.27 2.97
CA GLY A 17 -0.03 -20.99 3.71
C GLY A 17 0.58 -21.10 5.12
N TRP A 18 0.82 -22.31 5.65
CA TRP A 18 1.36 -22.49 7.01
C TRP A 18 2.89 -22.60 7.01
N LEU A 19 3.54 -21.85 7.90
CA LEU A 19 4.99 -21.84 8.08
C LEU A 19 5.45 -22.83 9.17
N GLY A 20 6.70 -23.29 9.07
CA GLY A 20 7.38 -24.00 10.16
C GLY A 20 6.95 -25.43 10.41
N LEU A 21 6.12 -26.04 9.55
CA LEU A 21 5.60 -27.39 9.73
C LEU A 21 6.53 -28.51 9.25
N GLY A 22 7.73 -28.18 8.75
CA GLY A 22 8.70 -29.17 8.28
C GLY A 22 8.32 -29.89 6.97
N ASN A 23 7.21 -29.52 6.34
CA ASN A 23 6.71 -30.12 5.11
C ASN A 23 7.36 -29.54 3.83
N ILE A 24 8.27 -28.57 3.95
CA ILE A 24 8.97 -27.97 2.84
C ILE A 24 10.43 -28.41 2.82
N THR A 25 10.87 -28.95 1.69
CA THR A 25 12.24 -29.38 1.45
C THR A 25 12.84 -28.66 0.26
N SER A 26 14.16 -28.49 0.22
CA SER A 26 14.85 -27.88 -0.92
C SER A 26 15.11 -28.94 -2.00
N ASN A 27 14.77 -28.61 -3.24
CA ASN A 27 15.09 -29.40 -4.43
C ASN A 27 16.24 -28.78 -5.28
N GLY A 28 17.05 -27.90 -4.68
CA GLY A 28 18.17 -27.26 -5.35
C GLY A 28 17.77 -26.29 -6.46
N HIS A 29 18.53 -26.28 -7.54
CA HIS A 29 18.38 -25.37 -8.69
C HIS A 29 18.23 -26.16 -10.01
N PRO A 30 17.14 -26.90 -10.22
CA PRO A 30 17.01 -27.80 -11.39
C PRO A 30 17.03 -27.06 -12.74
N THR A 31 16.68 -25.76 -12.75
CA THR A 31 16.72 -24.92 -13.95
C THR A 31 18.00 -24.09 -14.07
N GLY A 32 18.97 -24.24 -13.18
CA GLY A 32 20.22 -23.45 -13.15
C GLY A 32 20.05 -21.96 -12.85
N GLY A 33 18.83 -21.51 -12.51
CA GLY A 33 18.55 -20.11 -12.17
C GLY A 33 18.98 -19.76 -10.73
N PRO A 34 18.91 -18.46 -10.35
CA PRO A 34 19.34 -17.99 -9.03
C PRO A 34 18.42 -18.48 -7.89
N TRP A 35 17.19 -18.85 -8.22
CA TRP A 35 16.16 -19.23 -7.27
C TRP A 35 16.07 -20.74 -7.09
N ARG A 36 15.91 -21.16 -5.86
CA ARG A 36 15.73 -22.59 -5.53
C ARG A 36 14.33 -23.04 -5.84
N GLN A 37 14.24 -24.31 -6.22
CA GLN A 37 13.00 -25.03 -6.22
C GLN A 37 12.78 -25.65 -4.84
N LEU A 38 11.59 -25.50 -4.31
CA LEU A 38 11.14 -26.09 -3.08
C LEU A 38 10.10 -27.18 -3.40
N HIS A 39 10.01 -28.17 -2.54
CA HIS A 39 9.07 -29.28 -2.66
C HIS A 39 8.25 -29.43 -1.38
N CYS A 40 6.93 -29.48 -1.52
CA CYS A 40 6.05 -29.78 -0.41
C CYS A 40 5.83 -31.29 -0.29
N THR A 41 6.31 -31.91 0.78
CA THR A 41 6.17 -33.35 1.01
C THR A 41 4.74 -33.80 1.27
N SER A 42 3.83 -32.88 1.63
CA SER A 42 2.43 -33.17 1.91
C SER A 42 1.57 -33.32 0.66
N CYS A 43 1.74 -32.43 -0.33
CA CYS A 43 0.95 -32.48 -1.58
C CYS A 43 1.77 -32.86 -2.83
N GLY A 44 3.10 -33.06 -2.68
CA GLY A 44 4.00 -33.38 -3.78
C GLY A 44 4.29 -32.21 -4.74
N GLY A 45 3.76 -31.02 -4.45
CA GLY A 45 3.91 -29.86 -5.31
C GLY A 45 5.30 -29.24 -5.26
N TYR A 46 5.80 -28.80 -6.43
CA TYR A 46 7.05 -28.05 -6.54
C TYR A 46 6.74 -26.58 -6.82
N PHE A 47 7.52 -25.68 -6.21
CA PHE A 47 7.37 -24.24 -6.39
C PHE A 47 8.72 -23.54 -6.17
N GLN A 48 8.86 -22.30 -6.66
CA GLN A 48 10.07 -21.52 -6.43
C GLN A 48 10.04 -20.86 -5.04
N GLU A 49 11.19 -20.70 -4.41
CA GLU A 49 11.31 -20.01 -3.12
C GLU A 49 10.77 -18.57 -3.14
N THR A 50 10.64 -17.97 -4.32
CA THR A 50 10.05 -16.64 -4.56
C THR A 50 8.53 -16.66 -4.77
N SER A 51 7.89 -17.83 -4.79
CA SER A 51 6.45 -17.92 -5.00
C SER A 51 5.68 -17.13 -3.94
N GLY A 52 4.73 -16.33 -4.34
CA GLY A 52 3.98 -15.43 -3.45
C GLY A 52 4.72 -14.15 -3.08
N THR A 53 5.88 -13.88 -3.66
CA THR A 53 6.65 -12.64 -3.44
C THR A 53 6.75 -11.79 -4.73
N PRO A 54 7.07 -10.49 -4.63
CA PRO A 54 7.33 -9.63 -5.79
C PRO A 54 8.48 -10.10 -6.70
N PHE A 55 9.26 -11.07 -6.25
CA PHE A 55 10.41 -11.60 -7.00
C PHE A 55 10.05 -12.79 -7.90
N HIS A 56 8.85 -13.34 -7.80
CA HIS A 56 8.42 -14.50 -8.55
C HIS A 56 8.44 -14.25 -10.07
N GLY A 57 9.04 -15.16 -10.82
CA GLY A 57 9.14 -15.08 -12.30
C GLY A 57 10.06 -13.96 -12.83
N LYS A 58 10.85 -13.31 -11.99
CA LYS A 58 11.73 -12.21 -12.42
C LYS A 58 13.13 -12.70 -12.75
N ARG A 59 13.69 -12.14 -13.85
CA ARG A 59 15.06 -12.45 -14.32
C ARG A 59 16.12 -11.51 -13.73
N VAL A 60 15.69 -10.34 -13.23
CA VAL A 60 16.60 -9.35 -12.64
C VAL A 60 16.95 -9.78 -11.23
N ALA A 61 18.21 -9.59 -10.84
CA ALA A 61 18.68 -9.89 -9.48
C ALA A 61 17.83 -9.18 -8.43
N PRO A 62 17.45 -9.87 -7.34
CA PRO A 62 16.56 -9.31 -6.29
C PRO A 62 17.11 -8.03 -5.68
N GLU A 63 18.43 -8.00 -5.43
CA GLU A 63 19.12 -6.86 -4.83
C GLU A 63 18.96 -5.61 -5.68
N LYS A 64 19.14 -5.75 -7.00
CA LYS A 64 18.95 -4.64 -7.95
C LYS A 64 17.52 -4.08 -7.87
N ARG A 65 16.54 -4.96 -7.72
CA ARG A 65 15.13 -4.58 -7.61
C ARG A 65 14.82 -3.90 -6.28
N VAL A 66 15.34 -4.44 -5.17
CA VAL A 66 15.20 -3.83 -3.83
C VAL A 66 15.81 -2.43 -3.80
N TRP A 67 17.03 -2.28 -4.34
CA TRP A 67 17.69 -0.98 -4.39
C TRP A 67 16.97 0.02 -5.29
N ALA A 68 16.46 -0.42 -6.44
CA ALA A 68 15.68 0.43 -7.33
C ALA A 68 14.38 0.93 -6.68
N VAL A 69 13.67 0.07 -5.96
CA VAL A 69 12.47 0.45 -5.19
C VAL A 69 12.85 1.35 -4.02
N GLY A 70 13.94 1.06 -3.30
CA GLY A 70 14.47 1.94 -2.26
C GLY A 70 14.79 3.34 -2.78
N ALA A 71 15.43 3.44 -3.95
CA ALA A 71 15.72 4.72 -4.57
C ALA A 71 14.46 5.51 -4.97
N LEU A 72 13.37 4.81 -5.37
CA LEU A 72 12.07 5.46 -5.58
C LEU A 72 11.47 5.99 -4.27
N ALA A 73 11.60 5.24 -3.18
CA ALA A 73 11.14 5.67 -1.85
C ALA A 73 11.89 6.90 -1.35
N GLU A 74 13.17 7.02 -1.69
CA GLU A 74 13.99 8.23 -1.42
C GLU A 74 13.68 9.41 -2.35
N GLY A 75 12.67 9.29 -3.22
CA GLY A 75 12.19 10.37 -4.06
C GLY A 75 12.83 10.46 -5.45
N LEU A 76 13.65 9.51 -5.86
CA LEU A 76 14.16 9.48 -7.23
C LEU A 76 13.01 9.21 -8.22
N GLY A 77 12.96 9.97 -9.31
CA GLY A 77 11.99 9.73 -10.37
C GLY A 77 12.27 8.45 -11.15
N ILE A 78 11.23 7.82 -11.71
CA ILE A 78 11.29 6.55 -12.46
C ILE A 78 12.40 6.54 -13.51
N ARG A 79 12.53 7.64 -14.29
CA ARG A 79 13.57 7.74 -15.34
C ARG A 79 14.98 7.84 -14.77
N ALA A 80 15.15 8.45 -13.59
CA ALA A 80 16.45 8.52 -12.92
C ALA A 80 16.85 7.13 -12.42
N VAL A 81 15.95 6.42 -11.76
CA VAL A 81 16.16 5.04 -11.31
C VAL A 81 16.48 4.12 -12.50
N ALA A 82 15.73 4.24 -13.59
CA ALA A 82 15.97 3.45 -14.80
C ALA A 82 17.40 3.64 -15.35
N ARG A 83 17.90 4.89 -15.38
CA ARG A 83 19.27 5.19 -15.82
C ARG A 83 20.33 4.67 -14.86
N VAL A 84 20.14 4.86 -13.55
CA VAL A 84 21.12 4.46 -12.52
C VAL A 84 21.26 2.94 -12.45
N PHE A 85 20.15 2.23 -12.57
CA PHE A 85 20.12 0.77 -12.48
C PHE A 85 20.15 0.06 -13.84
N GLU A 86 20.31 0.80 -14.94
CA GLU A 86 20.40 0.24 -16.30
C GLU A 86 19.23 -0.71 -16.60
N VAL A 87 18.01 -0.24 -16.40
CA VAL A 87 16.75 -0.96 -16.69
C VAL A 87 15.80 -0.06 -17.46
N ASP A 88 14.85 -0.67 -18.16
CA ASP A 88 13.81 0.08 -18.87
C ASP A 88 12.89 0.81 -17.87
N PRO A 89 12.48 2.08 -18.14
CA PRO A 89 11.59 2.83 -17.26
C PRO A 89 10.24 2.15 -17.00
N ASN A 90 9.69 1.43 -17.98
CA ASN A 90 8.45 0.68 -17.79
C ASN A 90 8.65 -0.51 -16.84
N THR A 91 9.85 -1.11 -16.84
CA THR A 91 10.22 -2.14 -15.86
C THR A 91 10.23 -1.57 -14.45
N VAL A 92 10.80 -0.38 -14.24
CA VAL A 92 10.79 0.31 -12.93
C VAL A 92 9.36 0.64 -12.50
N LEU A 93 8.53 1.11 -13.44
CA LEU A 93 7.11 1.39 -13.18
C LEU A 93 6.35 0.12 -12.76
N ALA A 94 6.56 -0.99 -13.47
CA ALA A 94 5.95 -2.27 -13.12
C ALA A 94 6.37 -2.75 -11.73
N TRP A 95 7.65 -2.64 -11.38
CA TRP A 95 8.12 -2.98 -10.04
C TRP A 95 7.47 -2.13 -8.94
N ARG A 96 7.32 -0.82 -9.20
CA ARG A 96 6.65 0.08 -8.27
C ARG A 96 5.20 -0.35 -8.01
N VAL A 97 4.45 -0.68 -9.07
CA VAL A 97 3.06 -1.14 -8.95
C VAL A 97 2.99 -2.45 -8.18
N GLU A 98 3.79 -3.45 -8.56
CA GLU A 98 3.82 -4.75 -7.88
C GLU A 98 4.17 -4.64 -6.39
N VAL A 99 5.13 -3.78 -6.03
CA VAL A 99 5.50 -3.57 -4.62
C VAL A 99 4.39 -2.83 -3.87
N ALA A 100 3.72 -1.86 -4.52
CA ALA A 100 2.59 -1.17 -3.91
C ALA A 100 1.42 -2.13 -3.63
N ASP A 101 1.08 -3.01 -4.58
CA ASP A 101 0.04 -4.02 -4.40
C ASP A 101 0.37 -4.97 -3.24
N HIS A 102 1.63 -5.41 -3.14
CA HIS A 102 2.07 -6.22 -2.01
C HIS A 102 2.02 -5.45 -0.69
N ALA A 103 2.45 -4.19 -0.67
CA ALA A 103 2.40 -3.36 0.54
C ALA A 103 0.96 -3.17 1.01
N MET A 104 0.02 -2.93 0.09
CA MET A 104 -1.41 -2.85 0.41
C MET A 104 -1.96 -4.15 1.01
N ALA A 105 -1.55 -5.31 0.48
CA ALA A 105 -1.96 -6.61 1.02
C ALA A 105 -1.39 -6.89 2.42
N PHE A 106 -0.19 -6.38 2.71
CA PHE A 106 0.47 -6.51 4.03
C PHE A 106 0.01 -5.47 5.05
N SER A 107 -0.46 -4.31 4.61
CA SER A 107 -0.82 -3.18 5.47
C SER A 107 -1.74 -3.58 6.64
N PRO A 108 -2.83 -4.37 6.45
CA PRO A 108 -3.73 -4.75 7.53
C PRO A 108 -3.07 -5.61 8.63
N TYR A 109 -1.94 -6.29 8.32
CA TYR A 109 -1.21 -7.09 9.32
C TYR A 109 -0.33 -6.25 10.25
N PHE A 110 -0.01 -5.02 9.87
CA PHE A 110 0.84 -4.11 10.64
C PHE A 110 0.08 -2.91 11.17
N LEU A 111 -0.93 -2.45 10.43
CA LEU A 111 -1.74 -1.29 10.76
C LEU A 111 -3.06 -1.75 11.39
N HIS A 112 -3.00 -2.14 12.66
CA HIS A 112 -4.14 -2.47 13.49
C HIS A 112 -3.84 -2.09 14.94
N ASP A 113 -4.87 -1.82 15.71
CA ASP A 113 -4.78 -1.44 17.13
C ASP A 113 -3.81 -0.25 17.39
N VAL A 114 -3.70 0.65 16.41
CA VAL A 114 -2.82 1.81 16.49
C VAL A 114 -3.39 2.82 17.49
N ARG A 115 -2.54 3.37 18.35
CA ARG A 115 -2.90 4.39 19.32
C ARG A 115 -2.23 5.71 18.98
N VAL A 116 -3.03 6.71 18.70
CA VAL A 116 -2.57 8.05 18.36
C VAL A 116 -3.37 9.10 19.13
N THR A 117 -2.80 10.25 19.33
CA THR A 117 -3.47 11.36 20.03
C THR A 117 -4.17 12.31 19.07
N GLN A 118 -3.70 12.39 17.84
CA GLN A 118 -4.21 13.30 16.82
C GLN A 118 -4.19 12.61 15.46
N VAL A 119 -5.17 12.92 14.62
CA VAL A 119 -5.26 12.46 13.23
C VAL A 119 -5.63 13.63 12.34
N PRO A 120 -4.67 14.31 11.72
CA PRO A 120 -4.91 15.19 10.59
C PRO A 120 -5.49 14.41 9.41
N LEU A 121 -6.60 14.91 8.89
CA LEU A 121 -7.25 14.47 7.66
C LEU A 121 -7.10 15.60 6.64
N ASP A 122 -6.50 15.31 5.50
CA ASP A 122 -6.25 16.29 4.45
C ASP A 122 -6.46 15.67 3.07
N GLU A 123 -6.87 16.49 2.11
CA GLU A 123 -6.97 16.09 0.72
C GLU A 123 -6.09 16.97 -0.16
N LEU A 124 -5.12 16.33 -0.80
CA LEU A 124 -4.22 16.95 -1.76
C LEU A 124 -4.77 16.81 -3.18
N PHE A 125 -4.75 17.89 -3.91
CA PHE A 125 -5.13 17.84 -5.31
C PHE A 125 -4.11 17.03 -6.13
N ALA A 126 -4.55 15.89 -6.67
CA ALA A 126 -3.69 15.01 -7.46
C ALA A 126 -3.64 15.50 -8.92
N ARG A 127 -2.49 15.97 -9.36
CA ARG A 127 -2.25 16.28 -10.75
C ARG A 127 -1.97 15.01 -11.56
N LEU A 128 -3.00 14.32 -11.99
CA LEU A 128 -2.90 13.30 -13.03
C LEU A 128 -2.96 14.00 -14.39
N SER A 129 -1.86 14.55 -14.86
CA SER A 129 -1.90 15.30 -16.10
C SER A 129 -1.24 14.56 -17.25
N ALA A 130 -2.03 14.33 -18.29
CA ALA A 130 -1.53 14.14 -19.65
C ALA A 130 -0.97 15.45 -20.27
N VAL A 131 -0.93 16.55 -19.52
CA VAL A 131 -0.46 17.85 -19.99
C VAL A 131 1.04 17.96 -19.79
N LYS A 132 1.79 18.00 -20.87
CA LYS A 132 3.22 18.30 -20.85
C LYS A 132 3.42 19.77 -20.50
N ALA A 133 4.44 20.05 -19.70
CA ALA A 133 4.80 21.43 -19.40
C ALA A 133 5.06 22.22 -20.70
N GLY A 134 4.36 23.35 -20.88
CA GLY A 134 4.48 24.21 -22.05
C GLY A 134 3.42 23.98 -23.16
N GLU A 135 2.58 22.94 -23.07
CA GLU A 135 1.52 22.68 -24.07
C GLU A 135 0.22 23.46 -23.80
N VAL A 136 0.02 23.98 -22.60
CA VAL A 136 -1.23 24.64 -22.19
C VAL A 136 -0.93 25.92 -21.44
N ARG A 137 -1.74 26.96 -21.66
CA ARG A 137 -1.65 28.24 -20.91
C ARG A 137 -2.01 27.94 -19.43
N GLU A 138 -1.40 28.71 -18.53
CA GLU A 138 -1.57 28.52 -17.07
C GLU A 138 -3.05 28.56 -16.63
N THR A 139 -3.84 29.48 -17.21
CA THR A 139 -5.28 29.62 -16.95
C THR A 139 -6.07 28.37 -17.38
N GLU A 140 -5.73 27.78 -18.52
CA GLU A 140 -6.37 26.55 -19.00
C GLU A 140 -5.93 25.33 -18.20
N ALA A 141 -4.68 25.31 -17.73
CA ALA A 141 -4.19 24.29 -16.82
C ALA A 141 -4.95 24.33 -15.49
N VAL A 142 -5.15 25.50 -14.90
CA VAL A 142 -5.93 25.70 -13.67
C VAL A 142 -7.39 25.26 -13.87
N GLU A 143 -8.02 25.60 -14.99
CA GLU A 143 -9.39 25.18 -15.29
C GLU A 143 -9.52 23.66 -15.47
N ARG A 144 -8.58 23.03 -16.17
CA ARG A 144 -8.53 21.56 -16.28
C ARG A 144 -8.27 20.90 -14.94
N LEU A 145 -7.44 21.49 -14.10
CA LEU A 145 -7.16 21.02 -12.75
C LEU A 145 -8.40 21.10 -11.84
N SER A 146 -9.18 22.18 -11.93
CA SER A 146 -10.41 22.34 -11.15
C SER A 146 -11.49 21.29 -11.48
N ARG A 147 -11.41 20.70 -12.66
CA ARG A 147 -12.31 19.63 -13.13
C ARG A 147 -11.74 18.23 -12.93
N SER A 148 -10.52 18.11 -12.40
CA SER A 148 -9.92 16.79 -12.16
C SER A 148 -10.68 16.06 -11.03
N PRO A 149 -11.17 14.86 -11.26
CA PRO A 149 -11.85 14.07 -10.22
C PRO A 149 -10.87 13.42 -9.24
N HIS A 150 -9.56 13.70 -9.35
CA HIS A 150 -8.56 12.96 -8.60
C HIS A 150 -7.98 13.80 -7.47
N TRP A 151 -8.27 13.37 -6.26
CA TRP A 151 -7.72 13.89 -5.02
C TRP A 151 -7.01 12.76 -4.29
N VAL A 152 -5.90 13.06 -3.64
CA VAL A 152 -5.23 12.13 -2.71
C VAL A 152 -5.68 12.52 -1.31
N TRP A 153 -6.36 11.62 -0.66
CA TRP A 153 -6.82 11.75 0.70
C TRP A 153 -5.83 11.03 1.60
N ALA A 154 -5.42 11.68 2.67
CA ALA A 154 -4.44 11.13 3.58
C ALA A 154 -4.87 11.34 5.03
N ALA A 155 -4.59 10.36 5.86
CA ALA A 155 -4.64 10.47 7.31
C ALA A 155 -3.30 10.03 7.87
N ILE A 156 -2.70 10.85 8.75
CA ILE A 156 -1.36 10.62 9.28
C ILE A 156 -1.34 10.81 10.79
N ASP A 157 -0.48 10.06 11.49
CA ASP A 157 -0.06 10.43 12.84
C ASP A 157 1.02 11.51 12.77
N PRO A 158 0.79 12.73 13.28
CA PRO A 158 1.77 13.82 13.17
C PRO A 158 3.02 13.60 14.03
N VAL A 159 2.97 12.71 15.01
CA VAL A 159 4.09 12.41 15.92
C VAL A 159 5.06 11.44 15.27
N THR A 160 4.57 10.28 14.87
CA THR A 160 5.41 9.21 14.28
C THR A 160 5.60 9.35 12.77
N LYS A 161 4.79 10.20 12.11
CA LYS A 161 4.68 10.32 10.65
C LYS A 161 4.12 9.06 9.98
N LEU A 162 3.47 8.19 10.78
CA LEU A 162 2.81 7.01 10.26
C LEU A 162 1.59 7.41 9.42
N LEU A 163 1.57 6.97 8.19
CA LEU A 163 0.44 7.12 7.29
C LEU A 163 -0.60 6.06 7.64
N LEU A 164 -1.74 6.49 8.19
CA LEU A 164 -2.82 5.59 8.62
C LEU A 164 -3.65 5.11 7.45
N THR A 165 -3.94 5.99 6.48
CA THR A 165 -4.57 5.64 5.22
C THR A 165 -4.24 6.61 4.10
N VAL A 166 -4.26 6.12 2.86
CA VAL A 166 -4.21 6.92 1.64
C VAL A 166 -5.26 6.40 0.68
N GLU A 167 -6.09 7.30 0.19
CA GLU A 167 -7.10 7.00 -0.82
C GLU A 167 -6.99 7.95 -1.99
N VAL A 168 -7.41 7.50 -3.17
CA VAL A 168 -7.46 8.33 -4.38
C VAL A 168 -8.88 8.31 -4.94
N GLY A 169 -9.45 9.47 -5.14
CA GLY A 169 -10.80 9.59 -5.68
C GLY A 169 -11.32 11.02 -5.71
N ASP A 170 -12.61 11.16 -6.00
CA ASP A 170 -13.29 12.44 -6.12
C ASP A 170 -13.42 13.13 -4.75
N ARG A 171 -13.51 14.47 -4.73
CA ARG A 171 -13.79 15.23 -3.51
C ARG A 171 -15.27 15.15 -3.15
N THR A 172 -15.66 14.01 -2.58
CA THR A 172 -17.06 13.69 -2.26
C THR A 172 -17.23 13.23 -0.83
N ARG A 173 -18.48 13.29 -0.33
CA ARG A 173 -18.87 12.73 0.96
C ARG A 173 -18.57 11.24 1.08
N ALA A 174 -18.81 10.46 0.01
CA ALA A 174 -18.53 9.03 0.02
C ALA A 174 -17.05 8.73 0.25
N MET A 175 -16.16 9.56 -0.33
CA MET A 175 -14.72 9.41 -0.12
C MET A 175 -14.32 9.83 1.30
N ALA A 176 -14.85 10.91 1.83
CA ALA A 176 -14.63 11.30 3.23
C ALA A 176 -15.04 10.19 4.20
N GLN A 177 -16.21 9.57 3.99
CA GLN A 177 -16.67 8.43 4.78
C GLN A 177 -15.74 7.22 4.68
N ARG A 178 -15.24 6.93 3.48
CA ARG A 178 -14.30 5.83 3.24
C ARG A 178 -12.97 6.05 3.97
N VAL A 179 -12.42 7.25 3.89
CA VAL A 179 -11.17 7.62 4.59
C VAL A 179 -11.33 7.47 6.10
N VAL A 180 -12.38 8.05 6.69
CA VAL A 180 -12.66 7.95 8.12
C VAL A 180 -12.90 6.49 8.54
N HIS A 181 -13.62 5.71 7.73
CA HIS A 181 -13.82 4.28 7.98
C HIS A 181 -12.50 3.51 8.04
N HIS A 182 -11.59 3.73 7.08
CA HIS A 182 -10.28 3.06 7.10
C HIS A 182 -9.45 3.48 8.31
N VAL A 183 -9.47 4.76 8.68
CA VAL A 183 -8.81 5.23 9.92
C VAL A 183 -9.39 4.51 11.14
N ALA A 184 -10.71 4.44 11.26
CA ALA A 184 -11.37 3.76 12.38
C ALA A 184 -11.00 2.26 12.46
N GLN A 185 -10.80 1.60 11.33
CA GLN A 185 -10.34 0.19 11.29
C GLN A 185 -8.89 0.00 11.74
N VAL A 186 -8.05 1.01 11.56
CA VAL A 186 -6.63 0.98 11.95
C VAL A 186 -6.44 1.29 13.42
N LEU A 187 -7.30 2.14 13.99
CA LEU A 187 -7.22 2.56 15.40
C LEU A 187 -7.63 1.43 16.36
N ALA A 188 -7.02 1.42 17.53
CA ALA A 188 -7.49 0.57 18.62
C ALA A 188 -8.93 0.91 19.01
N PRO A 189 -9.78 -0.08 19.40
CA PRO A 189 -11.21 0.14 19.67
C PRO A 189 -11.51 1.19 20.76
N ASP A 190 -10.57 1.43 21.67
CA ASP A 190 -10.65 2.40 22.76
C ASP A 190 -9.84 3.68 22.48
N CYS A 191 -9.33 3.85 21.27
CA CYS A 191 -8.57 5.03 20.88
C CYS A 191 -9.52 6.08 20.29
N ALA A 192 -9.63 7.24 20.96
CA ALA A 192 -10.40 8.38 20.49
C ALA A 192 -9.47 9.59 20.26
N PRO A 193 -8.81 9.70 19.12
CA PRO A 193 -7.90 10.79 18.82
C PRO A 193 -8.63 12.10 18.52
N LEU A 194 -7.91 13.21 18.61
CA LEU A 194 -8.38 14.49 18.11
C LEU A 194 -8.25 14.50 16.57
N PHE A 195 -9.37 14.57 15.85
CA PHE A 195 -9.34 14.75 14.40
C PHE A 195 -9.16 16.22 14.03
N LEU A 196 -8.24 16.49 13.12
CA LEU A 196 -7.94 17.83 12.59
C LEU A 196 -8.26 17.84 11.09
N THR A 197 -9.06 18.79 10.65
CA THR A 197 -9.48 18.93 9.25
C THR A 197 -9.37 20.38 8.78
N ASP A 198 -9.29 20.61 7.48
CA ASP A 198 -9.29 21.92 6.82
C ASP A 198 -10.67 22.62 6.79
N GLY A 199 -11.68 22.00 7.40
CA GLY A 199 -13.06 22.51 7.40
C GLY A 199 -13.93 21.98 6.26
N PHE A 200 -13.48 20.98 5.52
CA PHE A 200 -14.34 20.29 4.55
C PHE A 200 -15.52 19.62 5.30
N ARG A 201 -16.75 20.09 4.99
CA ARG A 201 -17.97 19.75 5.75
C ARG A 201 -18.26 18.25 5.84
N GLU A 202 -17.87 17.50 4.84
CA GLU A 202 -18.16 16.07 4.74
C GLU A 202 -17.42 15.25 5.79
N TYR A 203 -16.25 15.74 6.27
CA TYR A 203 -15.54 15.11 7.38
C TYR A 203 -16.37 15.11 8.68
N THR A 204 -17.07 16.20 8.98
CA THR A 204 -17.94 16.26 10.17
C THR A 204 -18.99 15.14 10.13
N THR A 205 -19.64 14.95 8.98
CA THR A 205 -20.64 13.88 8.84
C THR A 205 -20.00 12.48 8.92
N ALA A 206 -18.82 12.29 8.32
CA ALA A 206 -18.12 11.03 8.35
C ALA A 206 -17.67 10.64 9.77
N LEU A 207 -17.09 11.58 10.50
CA LEU A 207 -16.67 11.39 11.89
C LEU A 207 -17.86 11.09 12.82
N LEU A 208 -18.96 11.83 12.70
CA LEU A 208 -20.17 11.57 13.49
C LEU A 208 -20.75 10.17 13.21
N THR A 209 -20.59 9.66 12.00
CA THR A 209 -21.09 8.32 11.63
C THR A 209 -20.26 7.20 12.26
N HIS A 210 -18.94 7.39 12.40
CA HIS A 210 -18.02 6.37 12.88
C HIS A 210 -17.69 6.48 14.37
N ASP A 211 -17.48 7.71 14.87
CA ASP A 211 -17.00 7.97 16.22
C ASP A 211 -18.00 8.72 17.08
N GLY A 212 -19.13 9.14 16.51
CA GLY A 212 -20.17 9.91 17.18
C GLY A 212 -20.97 9.08 18.18
N GLN A 213 -21.13 9.58 19.40
CA GLN A 213 -22.07 9.05 20.36
C GLN A 213 -23.30 9.98 20.49
N TRP A 214 -24.48 9.39 20.52
CA TRP A 214 -25.72 10.13 20.73
C TRP A 214 -25.80 10.54 22.21
N VAL A 215 -25.62 11.80 22.49
CA VAL A 215 -25.79 12.35 23.85
C VAL A 215 -27.15 13.01 23.94
N GLN A 216 -28.03 12.50 24.81
CA GLN A 216 -29.32 13.13 25.09
C GLN A 216 -29.07 14.37 25.95
N PRO A 217 -29.44 15.58 25.51
CA PRO A 217 -29.27 16.78 26.34
C PRO A 217 -30.07 16.65 27.61
N PRO A 218 -29.59 17.19 28.75
CA PRO A 218 -30.33 17.19 30.00
C PRO A 218 -31.68 17.90 29.79
N ARG A 219 -32.75 17.27 30.24
CA ARG A 219 -34.05 17.90 30.22
C ARG A 219 -34.03 19.13 31.14
N ARG A 220 -34.31 20.29 30.59
CA ARG A 220 -34.54 21.54 31.39
C ARG A 220 -35.83 21.45 32.17
#